data_033f60fb654678f90d4faed7b0e3bc2d
#
_entry.id   033f60fb654678f90d4faed7b0e3bc2d
#
_cell.length_a   1.000
_cell.length_b   1.000
_cell.length_c   1.000
_cell.angle_alpha   90.00
_cell.angle_beta   90.00
_cell.angle_gamma   90.00
#
_symmetry.space_group_name_H-M   'P 1'
#
loop_
_entity.id
_entity.type
_entity.pdbx_description
1 polymer ?
#
loop_
_entity_poly.entity_id
_entity_poly.type
_entity_poly.pdbx_seq_one_letter_code
_entity_poly.pdbx_strand_id
1 'polypeptide(L)'
;MNSVKNKIMIPVLLLAVIAVATSILSIMNADSISKKGDDIANNYLVTIENVGYLSESTQKLTRSAYSYIVAEGDAAKKSVKDNIESLKSEIDGYMKDYEQTLDENEETAYSSYKNYYSQFLTQFAVLEKYVDTNQTVNASKLANNNLVDVCNSLESALDNLTNSEVEAADHAMRQMHALSAFAKTTGGVCLVVAIG
;
A
#
# COMPACT_ATOMS: atom_id res chain seq x y z
N MET A 1 -3.76 63.23 29.64
CA MET A 1 -4.27 63.26 28.25
C MET A 1 -3.71 62.05 27.55
N ASN A 2 -4.42 60.92 27.56
CA ASN A 2 -4.07 59.83 26.67
C ASN A 2 -4.43 60.27 25.24
N SER A 3 -3.42 60.57 24.46
CA SER A 3 -3.54 61.08 23.11
C SER A 3 -4.45 60.16 22.29
N VAL A 4 -5.36 60.74 21.49
CA VAL A 4 -6.18 60.05 20.47
C VAL A 4 -5.32 59.10 19.62
N LYS A 5 -4.06 59.47 19.44
CA LYS A 5 -3.02 58.67 18.78
C LYS A 5 -2.85 57.28 19.41
N ASN A 6 -2.84 57.18 20.76
CA ASN A 6 -2.69 55.87 21.46
C ASN A 6 -3.97 55.02 21.37
N LYS A 7 -5.14 55.66 21.32
CA LYS A 7 -6.44 54.92 21.18
C LYS A 7 -6.61 54.31 19.82
N ILE A 8 -5.97 54.84 18.78
CA ILE A 8 -5.99 54.27 17.43
C ILE A 8 -4.82 53.32 17.23
N MET A 9 -3.64 53.64 17.78
CA MET A 9 -2.41 52.89 17.55
C MET A 9 -2.44 51.49 18.21
N ILE A 10 -3.07 51.34 19.41
CA ILE A 10 -3.16 50.07 20.10
C ILE A 10 -4.02 49.04 19.31
N PRO A 11 -5.25 49.34 18.85
CA PRO A 11 -6.02 48.40 18.03
C PRO A 11 -5.31 48.05 16.70
N VAL A 12 -4.68 49.01 16.02
CA VAL A 12 -3.96 48.74 14.77
C VAL A 12 -2.76 47.82 14.99
N LEU A 13 -2.02 48.00 16.09
CA LEU A 13 -0.88 47.13 16.43
C LEU A 13 -1.35 45.74 16.79
N LEU A 14 -2.46 45.61 17.50
CA LEU A 14 -3.08 44.33 17.87
C LEU A 14 -3.58 43.58 16.62
N LEU A 15 -4.22 44.27 15.67
CA LEU A 15 -4.61 43.72 14.37
C LEU A 15 -3.40 43.25 13.56
N ALA A 16 -2.32 44.00 13.56
CA ALA A 16 -1.08 43.62 12.88
C ALA A 16 -0.47 42.35 13.47
N VAL A 17 -0.45 42.21 14.81
CA VAL A 17 0.04 40.99 15.50
C VAL A 17 -0.85 39.80 15.16
N ILE A 18 -2.16 39.97 15.19
CA ILE A 18 -3.10 38.89 14.81
C ILE A 18 -2.89 38.51 13.35
N ALA A 19 -2.74 39.44 12.43
CA ALA A 19 -2.52 39.16 11.02
C ALA A 19 -1.21 38.38 10.78
N VAL A 20 -0.13 38.72 11.48
CA VAL A 20 1.14 38.00 11.39
C VAL A 20 0.99 36.57 11.95
N ALA A 21 0.38 36.42 13.13
CA ALA A 21 0.19 35.12 13.74
C ALA A 21 -0.65 34.18 12.86
N THR A 22 -1.72 34.70 12.25
CA THR A 22 -2.57 33.91 11.35
C THR A 22 -1.90 33.59 10.03
N SER A 23 -1.05 34.48 9.52
CA SER A 23 -0.25 34.18 8.32
C SER A 23 0.72 33.03 8.58
N ILE A 24 1.39 33.00 9.74
CA ILE A 24 2.28 31.92 10.13
C ILE A 24 1.51 30.61 10.25
N LEU A 25 0.36 30.58 10.92
CA LEU A 25 -0.48 29.39 11.05
C LEU A 25 -0.98 28.89 9.70
N SER A 26 -1.33 29.79 8.79
CA SER A 26 -1.77 29.42 7.43
C SER A 26 -0.65 28.78 6.62
N ILE A 27 0.57 29.27 6.72
CA ILE A 27 1.74 28.67 6.06
C ILE A 27 2.04 27.28 6.65
N MET A 28 2.02 27.13 7.97
CA MET A 28 2.24 25.83 8.61
C MET A 28 1.18 24.80 8.24
N ASN A 29 -0.10 25.22 8.16
CA ASN A 29 -1.18 24.34 7.72
C ASN A 29 -1.04 23.95 6.25
N ALA A 30 -0.68 24.89 5.38
CA ALA A 30 -0.46 24.61 3.96
C ALA A 30 0.71 23.63 3.75
N ASP A 31 1.82 23.80 4.47
CA ASP A 31 2.96 22.88 4.45
C ASP A 31 2.56 21.47 4.93
N SER A 32 1.80 21.39 6.02
CA SER A 32 1.30 20.10 6.55
C SER A 32 0.35 19.39 5.57
N ILE A 33 -0.55 20.13 4.90
CA ILE A 33 -1.45 19.60 3.89
C ILE A 33 -0.65 19.10 2.68
N SER A 34 0.35 19.88 2.23
CA SER A 34 1.21 19.49 1.11
C SER A 34 1.98 18.22 1.42
N LYS A 35 2.62 18.12 2.59
CA LYS A 35 3.35 16.92 3.02
C LYS A 35 2.45 15.67 3.07
N LYS A 36 1.24 15.80 3.61
CA LYS A 36 0.27 14.70 3.62
C LYS A 36 -0.19 14.30 2.22
N GLY A 37 -0.35 15.27 1.33
CA GLY A 37 -0.64 15.01 -0.08
C GLY A 37 0.50 14.27 -0.78
N ASP A 38 1.74 14.69 -0.51
CA ASP A 38 2.95 14.03 -1.03
C ASP A 38 3.09 12.60 -0.49
N ASP A 39 2.81 12.37 0.81
CA ASP A 39 2.79 11.04 1.41
C ASP A 39 1.77 10.13 0.73
N ILE A 40 0.55 10.63 0.48
CA ILE A 40 -0.48 9.86 -0.21
C ILE A 40 -0.04 9.52 -1.64
N ALA A 41 0.47 10.49 -2.38
CA ALA A 41 0.82 10.31 -3.78
C ALA A 41 2.07 9.46 -4.00
N ASN A 42 3.10 9.62 -3.18
CA ASN A 42 4.42 9.04 -3.40
C ASN A 42 4.68 7.77 -2.57
N ASN A 43 3.94 7.58 -1.48
CA ASN A 43 4.06 6.38 -0.65
C ASN A 43 2.85 5.46 -0.86
N TYR A 44 1.67 5.82 -0.35
CA TYR A 44 0.52 4.89 -0.33
C TYR A 44 0.06 4.45 -1.71
N LEU A 45 -0.02 5.37 -2.70
CA LEU A 45 -0.45 4.96 -4.05
C LEU A 45 0.58 4.06 -4.72
N VAL A 46 1.87 4.31 -4.53
CA VAL A 46 2.95 3.47 -5.06
C VAL A 46 2.94 2.09 -4.40
N THR A 47 2.71 2.04 -3.08
CA THR A 47 2.65 0.79 -2.33
C THR A 47 1.42 -0.04 -2.74
N ILE A 48 0.26 0.59 -2.90
CA ILE A 48 -0.95 -0.07 -3.42
C ILE A 48 -0.71 -0.64 -4.83
N GLU A 49 -0.04 0.10 -5.70
CA GLU A 49 0.33 -0.37 -7.04
C GLU A 49 1.27 -1.58 -6.98
N ASN A 50 2.28 -1.54 -6.13
CA ASN A 50 3.20 -2.66 -5.92
C ASN A 50 2.50 -3.91 -5.40
N VAL A 51 1.58 -3.77 -4.42
CA VAL A 51 0.74 -4.88 -3.94
C VAL A 51 -0.17 -5.41 -5.05
N GLY A 52 -0.67 -4.53 -5.91
CA GLY A 52 -1.44 -4.90 -7.10
C GLY A 52 -0.64 -5.79 -8.06
N TYR A 53 0.57 -5.40 -8.41
CA TYR A 53 1.48 -6.21 -9.22
C TYR A 53 1.88 -7.52 -8.55
N LEU A 54 2.13 -7.49 -7.25
CA LEU A 54 2.41 -8.67 -6.44
C LEU A 54 1.24 -9.66 -6.50
N SER A 55 0.01 -9.17 -6.36
CA SER A 55 -1.22 -9.97 -6.46
C SER A 55 -1.39 -10.58 -7.85
N GLU A 56 -1.22 -9.78 -8.91
CA GLU A 56 -1.33 -10.24 -10.29
C GLU A 56 -0.31 -11.34 -10.61
N SER A 57 0.96 -11.13 -10.25
CA SER A 57 2.04 -12.08 -10.51
C SER A 57 1.86 -13.37 -9.70
N THR A 58 1.38 -13.27 -8.45
CA THR A 58 1.05 -14.43 -7.61
C THR A 58 -0.11 -15.24 -8.21
N GLN A 59 -1.16 -14.59 -8.70
CA GLN A 59 -2.27 -15.29 -9.38
C GLN A 59 -1.82 -15.97 -10.68
N LYS A 60 -0.93 -15.34 -11.45
CA LYS A 60 -0.33 -15.97 -12.64
C LYS A 60 0.52 -17.18 -12.25
N LEU A 61 1.29 -17.07 -11.17
CA LEU A 61 2.12 -18.15 -10.67
C LEU A 61 1.28 -19.35 -10.24
N THR A 62 0.22 -19.16 -9.46
CA THR A 62 -0.67 -20.23 -9.03
C THR A 62 -1.36 -20.92 -10.22
N ARG A 63 -1.84 -20.14 -11.21
CA ARG A 63 -2.39 -20.71 -12.45
C ARG A 63 -1.36 -21.50 -13.23
N SER A 64 -0.12 -21.03 -13.33
CA SER A 64 0.96 -21.73 -14.03
C SER A 64 1.32 -23.04 -13.35
N ALA A 65 1.24 -23.12 -12.01
CA ALA A 65 1.43 -24.39 -11.28
C ALA A 65 0.38 -25.43 -11.67
N TYR A 66 -0.89 -25.04 -11.81
CA TYR A 66 -1.93 -25.97 -12.32
C TYR A 66 -1.73 -26.32 -13.79
N SER A 67 -1.30 -25.35 -14.62
CA SER A 67 -1.00 -25.62 -16.03
C SER A 67 0.14 -26.62 -16.20
N TYR A 68 1.07 -26.67 -15.25
CA TYR A 68 2.17 -27.64 -15.27
C TYR A 68 1.70 -29.09 -15.17
N ILE A 69 0.61 -29.35 -14.45
CA ILE A 69 0.03 -30.71 -14.28
C ILE A 69 -0.49 -31.27 -15.61
N VAL A 70 -1.05 -30.38 -16.45
CA VAL A 70 -1.68 -30.77 -17.71
C VAL A 70 -0.79 -30.53 -18.93
N ALA A 71 0.44 -30.06 -18.73
CA ALA A 71 1.40 -29.83 -19.80
C ALA A 71 1.85 -31.16 -20.42
N GLU A 72 1.60 -31.34 -21.71
CA GLU A 72 1.95 -32.53 -22.46
C GLU A 72 3.28 -32.36 -23.21
N GLY A 73 4.20 -33.28 -22.96
CA GLY A 73 5.52 -33.30 -23.58
C GLY A 73 6.53 -32.31 -22.98
N ASP A 74 7.81 -32.59 -23.21
CA ASP A 74 8.91 -31.88 -22.57
C ASP A 74 8.96 -30.39 -22.95
N ALA A 75 8.60 -30.05 -24.19
CA ALA A 75 8.60 -28.66 -24.65
C ALA A 75 7.55 -27.81 -23.91
N ALA A 76 6.32 -28.35 -23.73
CA ALA A 76 5.26 -27.63 -23.01
C ALA A 76 5.61 -27.51 -21.51
N LYS A 77 6.08 -28.59 -20.87
CA LYS A 77 6.55 -28.56 -19.49
C LYS A 77 7.66 -27.53 -19.30
N LYS A 78 8.65 -27.52 -20.19
CA LYS A 78 9.73 -26.53 -20.13
C LYS A 78 9.21 -25.10 -20.23
N SER A 79 8.30 -24.82 -21.17
CA SER A 79 7.72 -23.47 -21.34
C SER A 79 7.00 -23.01 -20.08
N VAL A 80 6.22 -23.88 -19.41
CA VAL A 80 5.53 -23.54 -18.18
C VAL A 80 6.54 -23.32 -17.02
N LYS A 81 7.59 -24.13 -16.93
CA LYS A 81 8.67 -23.93 -15.93
C LYS A 81 9.37 -22.59 -16.12
N ASP A 82 9.76 -22.28 -17.35
CA ASP A 82 10.45 -21.00 -17.66
C ASP A 82 9.55 -19.81 -17.27
N ASN A 83 8.23 -19.90 -17.52
CA ASN A 83 7.27 -18.89 -17.08
C ASN A 83 7.14 -18.80 -15.55
N ILE A 84 7.13 -19.94 -14.85
CA ILE A 84 7.09 -19.98 -13.38
C ILE A 84 8.34 -19.31 -12.77
N GLU A 85 9.53 -19.58 -13.30
CA GLU A 85 10.76 -18.95 -12.83
C GLU A 85 10.77 -17.44 -13.08
N SER A 86 10.23 -16.98 -14.22
CA SER A 86 10.05 -15.55 -14.50
C SER A 86 9.13 -14.90 -13.47
N LEU A 87 7.96 -15.52 -13.19
CA LEU A 87 6.99 -15.00 -12.23
C LEU A 87 7.54 -14.99 -10.78
N LYS A 88 8.32 -15.99 -10.40
CA LYS A 88 9.02 -15.98 -9.09
C LYS A 88 9.97 -14.80 -8.99
N SER A 89 10.75 -14.54 -10.04
CA SER A 89 11.67 -13.40 -10.07
C SER A 89 10.93 -12.05 -10.01
N GLU A 90 9.79 -11.94 -10.67
CA GLU A 90 8.93 -10.74 -10.60
C GLU A 90 8.39 -10.55 -9.17
N ILE A 91 7.86 -11.60 -8.55
CA ILE A 91 7.34 -11.58 -7.18
C ILE A 91 8.44 -11.17 -6.19
N ASP A 92 9.63 -11.76 -6.30
CA ASP A 92 10.78 -11.42 -5.45
C ASP A 92 11.18 -9.94 -5.62
N GLY A 93 11.09 -9.40 -6.84
CA GLY A 93 11.30 -7.98 -7.13
C GLY A 93 10.28 -7.11 -6.41
N TYR A 94 8.98 -7.36 -6.59
CA TYR A 94 7.91 -6.60 -5.93
C TYR A 94 7.95 -6.71 -4.40
N MET A 95 8.28 -7.89 -3.86
CA MET A 95 8.48 -8.06 -2.42
C MET A 95 9.61 -7.17 -1.89
N LYS A 96 10.73 -7.12 -2.62
CA LYS A 96 11.87 -6.26 -2.25
C LYS A 96 11.52 -4.78 -2.31
N ASP A 97 10.76 -4.36 -3.32
CA ASP A 97 10.33 -2.97 -3.44
C ASP A 97 9.33 -2.61 -2.34
N TYR A 98 8.39 -3.50 -2.02
CA TYR A 98 7.45 -3.34 -0.92
C TYR A 98 8.15 -3.24 0.45
N GLU A 99 9.19 -4.04 0.69
CA GLU A 99 9.97 -4.02 1.94
C GLU A 99 10.65 -2.66 2.22
N GLN A 100 10.83 -1.82 1.19
CA GLN A 100 11.43 -0.48 1.36
C GLN A 100 10.42 0.54 1.91
N THR A 101 9.13 0.28 1.76
CA THR A 101 8.03 1.17 2.16
C THR A 101 7.20 0.61 3.31
N LEU A 102 7.49 -0.62 3.75
CA LEU A 102 6.76 -1.35 4.79
C LEU A 102 6.74 -0.59 6.12
N ASP A 103 5.57 -0.37 6.68
CA ASP A 103 5.40 0.19 8.02
C ASP A 103 5.05 -0.90 9.07
N GLU A 104 5.07 -0.51 10.36
CA GLU A 104 4.82 -1.45 11.48
C GLU A 104 3.40 -2.06 11.45
N ASN A 105 2.41 -1.37 10.87
CA ASN A 105 1.02 -1.83 10.84
C ASN A 105 0.81 -2.92 9.78
N GLU A 106 1.63 -2.91 8.73
CA GLU A 106 1.58 -3.80 7.58
C GLU A 106 2.41 -5.06 7.78
N GLU A 107 3.39 -5.03 8.71
CA GLU A 107 4.36 -6.11 8.94
C GLU A 107 3.69 -7.47 9.16
N THR A 108 2.57 -7.51 9.89
CA THR A 108 1.84 -8.76 10.15
C THR A 108 1.21 -9.35 8.89
N ALA A 109 0.56 -8.51 8.07
CA ALA A 109 -0.06 -8.93 6.82
C ALA A 109 1.01 -9.40 5.82
N TYR A 110 2.09 -8.64 5.68
CA TYR A 110 3.19 -8.98 4.81
C TYR A 110 3.93 -10.26 5.24
N SER A 111 4.18 -10.43 6.53
CA SER A 111 4.78 -11.67 7.06
C SER A 111 3.90 -12.89 6.78
N SER A 112 2.58 -12.74 6.84
CA SER A 112 1.63 -13.80 6.49
C SER A 112 1.74 -14.16 5.00
N TYR A 113 1.80 -13.16 4.11
CA TYR A 113 2.02 -13.38 2.68
C TYR A 113 3.33 -14.13 2.42
N LYS A 114 4.46 -13.66 2.99
CA LYS A 114 5.78 -14.32 2.84
C LYS A 114 5.75 -15.78 3.28
N ASN A 115 5.08 -16.06 4.39
CA ASN A 115 4.94 -17.43 4.91
C ASN A 115 4.17 -18.33 3.93
N TYR A 116 3.01 -17.88 3.43
CA TYR A 116 2.22 -18.67 2.47
C TYR A 116 2.90 -18.77 1.11
N TYR A 117 3.61 -17.75 0.65
CA TYR A 117 4.44 -17.83 -0.54
C TYR A 117 5.53 -18.89 -0.42
N SER A 118 6.23 -18.95 0.70
CA SER A 118 7.23 -19.99 0.99
C SER A 118 6.60 -21.39 1.02
N GLN A 119 5.41 -21.53 1.60
CA GLN A 119 4.67 -22.80 1.59
C GLN A 119 4.26 -23.21 0.18
N PHE A 120 3.79 -22.25 -0.64
CA PHE A 120 3.48 -22.49 -2.04
C PHE A 120 4.70 -23.01 -2.81
N LEU A 121 5.85 -22.37 -2.69
CA LEU A 121 7.09 -22.83 -3.35
C LEU A 121 7.48 -24.25 -2.92
N THR A 122 7.31 -24.57 -1.64
CA THR A 122 7.57 -25.91 -1.11
C THR A 122 6.62 -26.95 -1.72
N GLN A 123 5.32 -26.65 -1.78
CA GLN A 123 4.32 -27.56 -2.38
C GLN A 123 4.53 -27.69 -3.90
N PHE A 124 4.89 -26.58 -4.56
CA PHE A 124 5.18 -26.60 -5.99
C PHE A 124 6.39 -27.48 -6.32
N ALA A 125 7.46 -27.45 -5.53
CA ALA A 125 8.62 -28.32 -5.74
C ALA A 125 8.26 -29.81 -5.64
N VAL A 126 7.32 -30.17 -4.76
CA VAL A 126 6.79 -31.56 -4.68
C VAL A 126 5.93 -31.89 -5.89
N LEU A 127 5.08 -30.94 -6.33
CA LEU A 127 4.26 -31.08 -7.53
C LEU A 127 5.13 -31.31 -8.77
N GLU A 128 6.16 -30.50 -8.94
CA GLU A 128 7.13 -30.60 -10.03
C GLU A 128 7.73 -32.00 -10.10
N LYS A 129 8.17 -32.55 -8.96
CA LYS A 129 8.72 -33.90 -8.89
C LYS A 129 7.70 -34.96 -9.33
N TYR A 130 6.42 -34.84 -8.94
CA TYR A 130 5.39 -35.79 -9.35
C TYR A 130 5.11 -35.70 -10.85
N VAL A 131 5.03 -34.49 -11.41
CA VAL A 131 4.79 -34.29 -12.85
C VAL A 131 5.98 -34.78 -13.67
N ASP A 132 7.21 -34.49 -13.27
CA ASP A 132 8.42 -34.90 -13.99
C ASP A 132 8.63 -36.42 -13.97
N THR A 133 8.14 -37.09 -12.93
CA THR A 133 8.21 -38.56 -12.81
C THR A 133 6.93 -39.27 -13.29
N ASN A 134 6.04 -38.55 -14.00
CA ASN A 134 4.76 -39.05 -14.53
C ASN A 134 3.82 -39.66 -13.45
N GLN A 135 3.92 -39.20 -12.21
CA GLN A 135 3.03 -39.58 -11.12
C GLN A 135 1.76 -38.73 -11.09
N THR A 136 0.97 -38.76 -12.18
CA THR A 136 -0.20 -37.91 -12.40
C THR A 136 -1.23 -37.96 -11.26
N VAL A 137 -1.48 -39.14 -10.71
CA VAL A 137 -2.42 -39.34 -9.59
C VAL A 137 -1.94 -38.59 -8.32
N ASN A 138 -0.65 -38.66 -8.03
CA ASN A 138 -0.07 -37.95 -6.88
C ASN A 138 -0.03 -36.43 -7.09
N ALA A 139 0.31 -35.99 -8.32
CA ALA A 139 0.25 -34.58 -8.70
C ALA A 139 -1.17 -34.01 -8.52
N SER A 140 -2.19 -34.72 -9.03
CA SER A 140 -3.60 -34.30 -8.90
C SER A 140 -4.07 -34.29 -7.45
N LYS A 141 -3.67 -35.25 -6.62
CA LYS A 141 -4.02 -35.27 -5.20
C LYS A 141 -3.38 -34.09 -4.46
N LEU A 142 -2.11 -33.81 -4.72
CA LEU A 142 -1.42 -32.66 -4.12
C LEU A 142 -2.10 -31.35 -4.51
N ALA A 143 -2.40 -31.18 -5.79
CA ALA A 143 -3.03 -29.97 -6.33
C ALA A 143 -4.41 -29.72 -5.71
N ASN A 144 -5.25 -30.75 -5.61
CA ASN A 144 -6.63 -30.62 -5.12
C ASN A 144 -6.77 -30.57 -3.59
N ASN A 145 -5.69 -30.82 -2.85
CA ASN A 145 -5.69 -30.75 -1.39
C ASN A 145 -4.72 -29.64 -0.93
N ASN A 146 -3.47 -30.00 -0.73
CA ASN A 146 -2.51 -29.11 -0.07
C ASN A 146 -2.21 -27.81 -0.87
N LEU A 147 -2.08 -27.92 -2.20
CA LEU A 147 -1.74 -26.76 -3.02
C LEU A 147 -2.91 -25.76 -3.09
N VAL A 148 -4.15 -26.26 -3.26
CA VAL A 148 -5.33 -25.39 -3.28
C VAL A 148 -5.51 -24.63 -1.96
N ASP A 149 -5.28 -25.29 -0.82
CA ASP A 149 -5.39 -24.65 0.49
C ASP A 149 -4.34 -23.53 0.67
N VAL A 150 -3.12 -23.79 0.22
CA VAL A 150 -2.05 -22.78 0.26
C VAL A 150 -2.33 -21.64 -0.72
N CYS A 151 -2.84 -21.92 -1.92
CA CYS A 151 -3.23 -20.88 -2.88
C CYS A 151 -4.32 -19.97 -2.30
N ASN A 152 -5.35 -20.54 -1.68
CA ASN A 152 -6.43 -19.78 -1.04
C ASN A 152 -5.89 -18.92 0.14
N SER A 153 -4.97 -19.48 0.92
CA SER A 153 -4.34 -18.75 2.03
C SER A 153 -3.45 -17.61 1.52
N LEU A 154 -2.76 -17.83 0.41
CA LEU A 154 -1.92 -16.83 -0.24
C LEU A 154 -2.77 -15.68 -0.81
N GLU A 155 -3.89 -15.99 -1.47
CA GLU A 155 -4.86 -14.99 -1.94
C GLU A 155 -5.44 -14.19 -0.78
N SER A 156 -5.88 -14.86 0.28
CA SER A 156 -6.39 -14.18 1.48
C SER A 156 -5.35 -13.28 2.15
N ALA A 157 -4.07 -13.67 2.14
CA ALA A 157 -3.00 -12.84 2.68
C ALA A 157 -2.74 -11.59 1.82
N LEU A 158 -2.86 -11.71 0.49
CA LEU A 158 -2.78 -10.57 -0.43
C LEU A 158 -3.97 -9.61 -0.28
N ASP A 159 -5.18 -10.14 -0.10
CA ASP A 159 -6.36 -9.33 0.18
C ASP A 159 -6.21 -8.54 1.49
N ASN A 160 -5.69 -9.19 2.53
CA ASN A 160 -5.42 -8.53 3.81
C ASN A 160 -4.35 -7.44 3.66
N LEU A 161 -3.31 -7.69 2.88
CA LEU A 161 -2.26 -6.72 2.60
C LEU A 161 -2.83 -5.52 1.84
N THR A 162 -3.60 -5.77 0.78
CA THR A 162 -4.28 -4.72 0.00
C THR A 162 -5.21 -3.87 0.89
N ASN A 163 -5.99 -4.51 1.75
CA ASN A 163 -6.91 -3.81 2.66
C ASN A 163 -6.14 -2.95 3.67
N SER A 164 -5.01 -3.44 4.21
CA SER A 164 -4.15 -2.68 5.12
C SER A 164 -3.65 -1.39 4.46
N GLU A 165 -3.17 -1.48 3.22
CA GLU A 165 -2.70 -0.32 2.44
C GLU A 165 -3.81 0.69 2.16
N VAL A 166 -4.98 0.19 1.75
CA VAL A 166 -6.14 1.05 1.47
C VAL A 166 -6.60 1.77 2.74
N GLU A 167 -6.63 1.08 3.88
CA GLU A 167 -6.99 1.70 5.17
C GLU A 167 -5.97 2.75 5.61
N ALA A 168 -4.68 2.51 5.42
CA ALA A 168 -3.62 3.47 5.71
C ALA A 168 -3.74 4.74 4.84
N ALA A 169 -3.96 4.57 3.53
CA ALA A 169 -4.18 5.67 2.59
C ALA A 169 -5.43 6.49 2.96
N ASP A 170 -6.55 5.82 3.30
CA ASP A 170 -7.80 6.48 3.69
C ASP A 170 -7.65 7.23 5.02
N HIS A 171 -6.90 6.68 5.97
CA HIS A 171 -6.57 7.37 7.22
C HIS A 171 -5.74 8.64 6.96
N ALA A 172 -4.71 8.58 6.10
CA ALA A 172 -3.91 9.73 5.72
C ALA A 172 -4.75 10.81 5.01
N MET A 173 -5.67 10.38 4.12
CA MET A 173 -6.60 11.29 3.44
C MET A 173 -7.55 11.97 4.41
N ARG A 174 -8.13 11.25 5.38
CA ARG A 174 -8.96 11.86 6.44
C ARG A 174 -8.20 12.89 7.26
N GLN A 175 -6.95 12.62 7.62
CA GLN A 175 -6.10 13.59 8.32
C GLN A 175 -5.86 14.85 7.49
N MET A 176 -5.57 14.71 6.20
CA MET A 176 -5.40 15.82 5.28
C MET A 176 -6.67 16.69 5.18
N HIS A 177 -7.85 16.05 5.07
CA HIS A 177 -9.14 16.76 5.05
C HIS A 177 -9.42 17.49 6.37
N ALA A 178 -9.11 16.90 7.52
CA ALA A 178 -9.26 17.55 8.82
C ALA A 178 -8.37 18.79 8.94
N LEU A 179 -7.10 18.70 8.51
CA LEU A 179 -6.18 19.84 8.46
C LEU A 179 -6.68 20.95 7.54
N SER A 180 -7.21 20.58 6.36
CA SER A 180 -7.79 21.54 5.41
C SER A 180 -9.01 22.24 5.97
N ALA A 181 -9.91 21.52 6.65
CA ALA A 181 -11.08 22.10 7.31
C ALA A 181 -10.67 23.05 8.44
N PHE A 182 -9.69 22.67 9.25
CA PHE A 182 -9.13 23.52 10.31
C PHE A 182 -8.52 24.81 9.74
N ALA A 183 -7.72 24.70 8.67
CA ALA A 183 -7.13 25.85 7.99
C ALA A 183 -8.19 26.83 7.44
N LYS A 184 -9.26 26.30 6.82
CA LYS A 184 -10.39 27.13 6.32
C LYS A 184 -11.11 27.84 7.46
N THR A 185 -11.37 27.16 8.57
CA THR A 185 -12.08 27.73 9.72
C THR A 185 -11.24 28.83 10.38
N THR A 186 -9.95 28.58 10.60
CA THR A 186 -9.02 29.56 11.19
C THR A 186 -8.89 30.81 10.32
N GLY A 187 -8.74 30.63 8.99
CA GLY A 187 -8.67 31.72 8.03
C GLY A 187 -9.97 32.55 8.00
N GLY A 188 -11.13 31.87 8.09
CA GLY A 188 -12.44 32.55 8.13
C GLY A 188 -12.64 33.42 9.38
N VAL A 189 -12.30 32.86 10.56
CA VAL A 189 -12.40 33.63 11.83
C VAL A 189 -11.51 34.84 11.84
N CYS A 190 -10.30 34.75 11.29
CA CYS A 190 -9.37 35.86 11.22
C CYS A 190 -9.85 36.97 10.29
N LEU A 191 -10.50 36.63 9.16
CA LEU A 191 -11.12 37.61 8.27
C LEU A 191 -12.25 38.38 8.97
N VAL A 192 -13.09 37.68 9.75
CA VAL A 192 -14.20 38.34 10.49
C VAL A 192 -13.67 39.30 11.55
N VAL A 193 -12.61 38.92 12.28
CA VAL A 193 -11.98 39.75 13.31
C VAL A 193 -11.25 40.99 12.68
N ALA A 194 -10.77 40.86 11.44
CA ALA A 194 -10.08 41.95 10.76
C ALA A 194 -11.05 43.00 10.14
N ILE A 195 -12.31 42.67 9.92
CA ILE A 195 -13.31 43.52 9.29
C ILE A 195 -14.26 44.18 10.32
N GLY A 196 -14.44 43.62 11.52
CA GLY A 196 -15.28 44.14 12.62
C GLY A 196 -14.54 45.03 13.59
#